data_5a95c4030f0de227d0e2805cc0850d86
#
_entry.id   5a95c4030f0de227d0e2805cc0850d86
#
_cell.length_a   1.000
_cell.length_b   1.000
_cell.length_c   1.000
_cell.angle_alpha   90.00
_cell.angle_beta   90.00
_cell.angle_gamma   90.00
#
_symmetry.space_group_name_H-M   'P 1'
#
loop_
_entity.id
_entity.type
_entity.pdbx_description
1 polymer ?
#
loop_
_entity_poly.entity_id
_entity_poly.type
_entity_poly.pdbx_seq_one_letter_code
_entity_poly.pdbx_strand_id
1 'polypeptide(L)'
;MFQQKLLTKTFLATAMMGTIALTGCSKPAEKAETATSEPTAAVSSGDTIKVGILHSLSGTMAISETSLKDTALMTINEINANGGVLGKKLEPVVVDPASDWPLFAEKARQLITQDKVAVIFGSWTSVSRKSVLPVVEELN
;
A
#
# COMPACT_ATOMS: atom_id res chain seq x y z
N MET A 1 -20.70 18.12 -42.80
CA MET A 1 -21.21 17.46 -44.04
C MET A 1 -20.52 16.12 -44.12
N PHE A 2 -21.22 15.05 -43.94
CA PHE A 2 -21.02 13.60 -44.16
C PHE A 2 -21.61 12.83 -43.00
N GLN A 3 -22.87 12.55 -43.14
CA GLN A 3 -23.62 11.33 -43.51
C GLN A 3 -23.47 10.16 -42.51
N GLN A 4 -24.59 9.98 -41.82
CA GLN A 4 -25.04 8.78 -41.11
C GLN A 4 -25.02 7.54 -41.99
N LYS A 5 -24.76 6.36 -41.38
CA LYS A 5 -25.39 5.11 -41.80
C LYS A 5 -25.76 4.28 -40.61
N LEU A 6 -27.06 4.31 -40.30
CA LEU A 6 -27.82 3.29 -39.57
C LEU A 6 -27.65 1.93 -40.25
N LEU A 7 -27.48 0.90 -39.51
CA LEU A 7 -27.79 -0.47 -39.91
C LEU A 7 -28.42 -1.22 -38.73
N THR A 8 -29.75 -1.18 -38.75
CA THR A 8 -30.68 -2.07 -38.07
C THR A 8 -30.52 -3.51 -38.61
N LYS A 9 -30.37 -4.50 -37.74
CA LYS A 9 -30.76 -5.88 -38.05
C LYS A 9 -31.42 -6.54 -36.84
N THR A 10 -32.71 -6.65 -36.97
CA THR A 10 -33.69 -7.45 -36.25
C THR A 10 -33.46 -8.94 -36.53
N PHE A 11 -33.50 -9.80 -35.52
CA PHE A 11 -33.83 -11.22 -35.61
C PHE A 11 -34.35 -11.64 -34.23
N LEU A 12 -35.61 -11.79 -34.09
CA LEU A 12 -36.59 -12.85 -34.20
C LEU A 12 -36.46 -13.96 -33.12
N ALA A 13 -37.53 -14.05 -32.39
CA ALA A 13 -37.86 -14.88 -31.25
C ALA A 13 -37.72 -16.40 -31.50
N THR A 14 -37.40 -17.13 -30.43
CA THR A 14 -37.98 -18.47 -30.23
C THR A 14 -38.23 -18.70 -28.75
N ALA A 15 -39.50 -18.85 -28.41
CA ALA A 15 -40.00 -19.27 -27.12
C ALA A 15 -39.83 -20.79 -27.00
N MET A 16 -39.40 -21.26 -25.84
CA MET A 16 -39.68 -22.64 -25.43
C MET A 16 -39.98 -22.70 -23.93
N MET A 17 -41.20 -23.02 -23.65
CA MET A 17 -41.81 -23.35 -22.35
C MET A 17 -41.22 -24.66 -21.83
N GLY A 18 -40.93 -24.72 -20.54
CA GLY A 18 -40.53 -25.99 -19.89
C GLY A 18 -40.52 -25.89 -18.38
N THR A 19 -41.70 -26.15 -17.79
CA THR A 19 -42.03 -26.80 -16.51
C THR A 19 -41.28 -26.52 -15.22
N ILE A 20 -42.06 -26.08 -14.29
CA ILE A 20 -41.97 -25.94 -12.83
C ILE A 20 -41.51 -27.24 -12.16
N ALA A 21 -40.54 -27.16 -11.25
CA ALA A 21 -40.42 -28.03 -10.09
C ALA A 21 -39.98 -27.20 -8.87
N LEU A 22 -40.94 -27.00 -7.96
CA LEU A 22 -40.69 -26.54 -6.59
C LEU A 22 -40.04 -27.68 -5.81
N THR A 23 -38.87 -27.48 -5.27
CA THR A 23 -38.43 -28.18 -4.05
C THR A 23 -37.37 -27.38 -3.31
N GLY A 24 -37.66 -27.05 -2.05
CA GLY A 24 -36.70 -27.11 -0.97
C GLY A 24 -35.84 -25.84 -0.69
N CYS A 25 -36.34 -25.02 0.25
CA CYS A 25 -35.50 -24.17 1.06
C CYS A 25 -34.38 -24.98 1.70
N SER A 26 -33.15 -24.70 1.31
CA SER A 26 -31.98 -24.95 2.14
C SER A 26 -31.03 -23.77 1.97
N LYS A 27 -30.92 -22.99 3.02
CA LYS A 27 -29.99 -21.89 3.19
C LYS A 27 -28.58 -22.46 3.11
N PRO A 28 -27.76 -22.11 2.12
CA PRO A 28 -26.33 -22.43 2.20
C PRO A 28 -25.72 -21.56 3.29
N ALA A 29 -25.11 -22.19 4.28
CA ALA A 29 -24.20 -21.54 5.21
C ALA A 29 -23.07 -20.90 4.39
N GLU A 30 -22.94 -19.62 4.54
CA GLU A 30 -21.80 -18.82 4.06
C GLU A 30 -20.53 -19.39 4.69
N LYS A 31 -19.81 -20.14 3.90
CA LYS A 31 -18.50 -20.66 4.27
C LYS A 31 -17.58 -19.45 4.28
N ALA A 32 -17.27 -18.96 5.47
CA ALA A 32 -16.21 -18.01 5.68
C ALA A 32 -14.94 -18.60 5.05
N GLU A 33 -14.51 -18.01 3.95
CA GLU A 33 -13.16 -18.23 3.45
C GLU A 33 -12.20 -17.69 4.52
N THR A 34 -11.65 -18.61 5.27
CA THR A 34 -10.51 -18.36 6.13
C THR A 34 -9.38 -17.93 5.19
N ALA A 35 -9.13 -16.63 5.14
CA ALA A 35 -7.90 -16.12 4.57
C ALA A 35 -6.78 -16.81 5.33
N THR A 36 -6.17 -17.80 4.70
CA THR A 36 -4.92 -18.40 5.15
C THR A 36 -3.88 -17.29 5.06
N SER A 37 -3.63 -16.61 6.18
CA SER A 37 -2.43 -15.81 6.35
C SER A 37 -1.27 -16.81 6.27
N GLU A 38 -0.54 -16.76 5.15
CA GLU A 38 0.77 -17.41 5.09
C GLU A 38 1.58 -16.95 6.30
N PRO A 39 2.25 -17.87 7.00
CA PRO A 39 3.13 -17.46 8.08
C PRO A 39 4.26 -16.64 7.49
N THR A 40 4.20 -15.32 7.67
CA THR A 40 5.37 -14.48 7.52
C THR A 40 6.41 -15.06 8.46
N ALA A 41 7.40 -15.73 7.90
CA ALA A 41 8.52 -16.24 8.67
C ALA A 41 9.07 -15.08 9.50
N ALA A 42 8.99 -15.18 10.81
CA ALA A 42 9.55 -14.20 11.72
C ALA A 42 11.06 -14.17 11.46
N VAL A 43 11.50 -13.17 10.69
CA VAL A 43 12.91 -12.91 10.47
C VAL A 43 13.47 -12.45 11.81
N SER A 44 14.47 -13.15 12.33
CA SER A 44 15.09 -12.76 13.59
C SER A 44 15.60 -11.33 13.50
N SER A 45 15.38 -10.52 14.53
CA SER A 45 15.67 -9.08 14.56
C SER A 45 17.15 -8.69 14.36
N GLY A 46 18.03 -9.66 14.16
CA GLY A 46 19.45 -9.46 13.84
C GLY A 46 19.79 -9.49 12.34
N ASP A 47 18.85 -9.94 11.49
CA ASP A 47 19.09 -10.18 10.06
C ASP A 47 18.36 -9.20 9.13
N THR A 48 17.80 -8.12 9.67
CA THR A 48 17.09 -7.10 8.89
C THR A 48 17.78 -5.75 8.95
N ILE A 49 17.56 -4.95 7.89
CA ILE A 49 17.93 -3.53 7.84
C ILE A 49 16.63 -2.74 7.90
N LYS A 50 16.39 -2.02 8.99
CA LYS A 50 15.22 -1.15 9.11
C LYS A 50 15.34 0.06 8.21
N VAL A 51 14.27 0.36 7.47
CA VAL A 51 14.16 1.53 6.59
C VAL A 51 12.91 2.31 6.92
N GLY A 52 13.05 3.60 7.19
CA GLY A 52 11.94 4.51 7.50
C GLY A 52 11.20 4.95 6.25
N ILE A 53 9.89 4.91 6.28
CA ILE A 53 9.00 5.43 5.23
C ILE A 53 8.18 6.58 5.84
N LEU A 54 8.57 7.81 5.50
CA LEU A 54 8.01 9.04 6.07
C LEU A 54 7.17 9.77 5.01
N HIS A 55 5.92 9.36 4.89
CA HIS A 55 4.95 9.91 3.95
C HIS A 55 3.62 10.17 4.63
N SER A 56 2.95 11.28 4.30
CA SER A 56 1.61 11.57 4.82
C SER A 56 0.58 10.60 4.24
N LEU A 57 -0.03 9.83 5.13
CA LEU A 57 -1.10 8.88 4.80
C LEU A 57 -2.48 9.47 5.11
N SER A 58 -2.50 10.59 5.81
CA SER A 58 -3.67 11.39 6.13
C SER A 58 -3.42 12.88 5.87
N GLY A 59 -4.48 13.69 5.91
CA GLY A 59 -4.41 15.12 5.59
C GLY A 59 -4.33 15.41 4.10
N THR A 60 -3.96 16.65 3.75
CA THR A 60 -4.03 17.19 2.37
C THR A 60 -3.05 16.53 1.40
N MET A 61 -1.92 16.04 1.89
CA MET A 61 -0.89 15.42 1.05
C MET A 61 -1.11 13.92 0.82
N ALA A 62 -2.05 13.29 1.52
CA ALA A 62 -2.34 11.86 1.40
C ALA A 62 -2.65 11.42 -0.04
N ILE A 63 -3.31 12.27 -0.81
CA ILE A 63 -3.65 12.00 -2.23
C ILE A 63 -2.41 11.68 -3.09
N SER A 64 -1.27 12.29 -2.79
CA SER A 64 -0.01 12.07 -3.51
C SER A 64 0.92 11.10 -2.79
N GLU A 65 1.02 11.23 -1.46
CA GLU A 65 2.05 10.53 -0.69
C GLU A 65 1.69 9.07 -0.38
N THR A 66 0.40 8.69 -0.41
CA THR A 66 0.00 7.28 -0.27
C THR A 66 0.56 6.42 -1.39
N SER A 67 0.49 6.88 -2.64
CA SER A 67 1.06 6.13 -3.77
C SER A 67 2.59 6.05 -3.71
N LEU A 68 3.27 7.07 -3.17
CA LEU A 68 4.72 7.03 -2.96
C LEU A 68 5.10 5.99 -1.90
N LYS A 69 4.36 5.92 -0.79
CA LYS A 69 4.52 4.88 0.23
C LYS A 69 4.30 3.49 -0.37
N ASP A 70 3.25 3.30 -1.17
CA ASP A 70 2.96 2.01 -1.81
C ASP A 70 4.08 1.59 -2.78
N THR A 71 4.60 2.54 -3.56
CA THR A 71 5.75 2.31 -4.46
C THR A 71 7.01 1.91 -3.67
N ALA A 72 7.29 2.59 -2.57
CA ALA A 72 8.44 2.24 -1.71
C ALA A 72 8.30 0.83 -1.14
N LEU A 73 7.12 0.45 -0.64
CA LEU A 73 6.85 -0.88 -0.12
C LEU A 73 6.94 -1.96 -1.21
N MET A 74 6.44 -1.70 -2.41
CA MET A 74 6.55 -2.60 -3.55
C MET A 74 8.02 -2.85 -3.90
N THR A 75 8.82 -1.79 -3.97
CA THR A 75 10.26 -1.88 -4.25
C THR A 75 11.01 -2.65 -3.16
N ILE A 76 10.69 -2.40 -1.88
CA ILE A 76 11.27 -3.15 -0.75
C ILE A 76 10.94 -4.64 -0.86
N ASN A 77 9.70 -4.98 -1.19
CA ASN A 77 9.27 -6.36 -1.36
C ASN A 77 10.04 -7.05 -2.51
N GLU A 78 10.22 -6.34 -3.64
CA GLU A 78 11.00 -6.85 -4.77
C GLU A 78 12.48 -7.08 -4.39
N ILE A 79 13.11 -6.12 -3.71
CA ILE A 79 14.48 -6.27 -3.21
C ILE A 79 14.56 -7.49 -2.26
N ASN A 80 13.60 -7.63 -1.37
CA ASN A 80 13.53 -8.73 -0.44
C ASN A 80 13.34 -10.10 -1.13
N ALA A 81 12.51 -10.15 -2.18
CA ALA A 81 12.33 -11.35 -2.98
C ALA A 81 13.64 -11.78 -3.66
N ASN A 82 14.46 -10.81 -4.07
CA ASN A 82 15.76 -11.02 -4.71
C ASN A 82 16.94 -11.21 -3.72
N GLY A 83 16.68 -11.47 -2.43
CA GLY A 83 17.73 -11.77 -1.45
C GLY A 83 18.06 -10.63 -0.49
N GLY A 84 17.46 -9.47 -0.65
CA GLY A 84 17.69 -8.30 0.21
C GLY A 84 18.96 -7.51 -0.16
N VAL A 85 19.45 -6.73 0.78
CA VAL A 85 20.67 -5.93 0.65
C VAL A 85 21.79 -6.57 1.48
N LEU A 86 22.89 -6.90 0.86
CA LEU A 86 24.02 -7.60 1.53
C LEU A 86 23.57 -8.88 2.25
N GLY A 87 22.61 -9.60 1.67
CA GLY A 87 22.05 -10.81 2.25
C GLY A 87 21.05 -10.59 3.41
N LYS A 88 20.73 -9.33 3.73
CA LYS A 88 19.76 -8.98 4.77
C LYS A 88 18.46 -8.45 4.16
N LYS A 89 17.34 -8.82 4.76
CA LYS A 89 16.04 -8.29 4.34
C LYS A 89 15.86 -6.85 4.82
N LEU A 90 15.17 -6.03 4.01
CA LEU A 90 14.73 -4.71 4.40
C LEU A 90 13.43 -4.82 5.19
N GLU A 91 13.35 -4.14 6.32
CA GLU A 91 12.17 -4.05 7.19
C GLU A 91 11.65 -2.62 7.15
N PRO A 92 10.52 -2.34 6.48
CA PRO A 92 9.97 -0.99 6.40
C PRO A 92 9.30 -0.60 7.72
N VAL A 93 9.62 0.58 8.22
CA VAL A 93 8.94 1.25 9.34
C VAL A 93 8.18 2.43 8.77
N VAL A 94 6.86 2.30 8.65
CA VAL A 94 5.98 3.30 8.06
C VAL A 94 5.41 4.21 9.15
N VAL A 95 5.54 5.52 8.96
CA VAL A 95 4.98 6.53 9.86
C VAL A 95 4.16 7.56 9.08
N ASP A 96 3.08 8.04 9.68
CA ASP A 96 2.20 9.06 9.13
C ASP A 96 2.42 10.40 9.86
N PRO A 97 2.99 11.41 9.21
CA PRO A 97 3.08 12.78 9.74
C PRO A 97 1.83 13.63 9.45
N ALA A 98 0.73 13.03 8.96
CA ALA A 98 -0.59 13.63 8.81
C ALA A 98 -0.62 14.99 8.06
N SER A 99 0.32 15.23 7.13
CA SER A 99 0.49 16.52 6.42
C SER A 99 0.82 17.70 7.34
N ASP A 100 1.29 17.44 8.54
CA ASP A 100 1.69 18.43 9.55
C ASP A 100 3.21 18.56 9.59
N TRP A 101 3.74 19.74 9.32
CA TRP A 101 5.18 19.96 9.18
C TRP A 101 5.98 19.75 10.48
N PRO A 102 5.54 20.24 11.65
CA PRO A 102 6.14 19.87 12.92
C PRO A 102 6.16 18.39 13.18
N LEU A 103 5.08 17.68 12.84
CA LEU A 103 4.98 16.24 13.02
C LEU A 103 5.95 15.47 12.10
N PHE A 104 6.28 15.99 10.90
CA PHE A 104 7.36 15.43 10.08
C PHE A 104 8.69 15.37 10.83
N ALA A 105 9.05 16.45 11.52
CA ALA A 105 10.29 16.51 12.31
C ALA A 105 10.26 15.53 13.49
N GLU A 106 9.13 15.44 14.19
CA GLU A 106 8.93 14.50 15.29
C GLU A 106 9.04 13.05 14.82
N LYS A 107 8.36 12.69 13.73
CA LYS A 107 8.42 11.34 13.16
C LYS A 107 9.79 10.98 12.62
N ALA A 108 10.52 11.92 12.02
CA ALA A 108 11.90 11.70 11.64
C ALA A 108 12.79 11.40 12.86
N ARG A 109 12.64 12.16 13.95
CA ARG A 109 13.36 11.90 15.21
C ARG A 109 13.01 10.52 15.78
N GLN A 110 11.73 10.14 15.77
CA GLN A 110 11.28 8.81 16.18
C GLN A 110 11.98 7.71 15.37
N LEU A 111 11.96 7.79 14.04
CA LEU A 111 12.58 6.81 13.15
C LEU A 111 14.08 6.64 13.42
N ILE A 112 14.80 7.75 13.68
CA ILE A 112 16.23 7.72 13.93
C ILE A 112 16.54 7.20 15.34
N THR A 113 15.88 7.75 16.38
CA THR A 113 16.29 7.53 17.77
C THR A 113 15.66 6.30 18.40
N GLN A 114 14.41 5.97 18.03
CA GLN A 114 13.64 4.87 18.62
C GLN A 114 13.68 3.63 17.72
N ASP A 115 13.32 3.80 16.45
CA ASP A 115 13.22 2.69 15.50
C ASP A 115 14.58 2.26 14.96
N LYS A 116 15.60 3.15 15.04
CA LYS A 116 16.99 2.89 14.59
C LYS A 116 17.05 2.51 13.11
N VAL A 117 16.32 3.24 12.27
CA VAL A 117 16.36 3.01 10.84
C VAL A 117 17.70 3.42 10.23
N ALA A 118 18.17 2.68 9.23
CA ALA A 118 19.43 2.98 8.53
C ALA A 118 19.28 4.13 7.54
N VAL A 119 18.06 4.38 7.04
CA VAL A 119 17.75 5.43 6.07
C VAL A 119 16.27 5.78 6.15
N ILE A 120 15.93 7.01 5.77
CA ILE A 120 14.53 7.47 5.66
C ILE A 120 14.24 7.80 4.20
N PHE A 121 13.17 7.21 3.66
CA PHE A 121 12.56 7.57 2.39
C PHE A 121 11.29 8.36 2.64
N GLY A 122 11.16 9.54 2.01
CA GLY A 122 9.98 10.37 2.20
C GLY A 122 10.25 11.86 2.17
N SER A 123 9.46 12.63 2.92
CA SER A 123 9.53 14.10 2.96
C SER A 123 9.45 14.69 1.55
N TRP A 124 8.38 14.33 0.82
CA TRP A 124 8.22 14.66 -0.59
C TRP A 124 8.18 16.15 -0.89
N THR A 125 7.52 16.95 -0.04
CA THR A 125 7.44 18.40 -0.24
C THR A 125 8.69 19.13 0.24
N SER A 126 8.96 20.30 -0.36
CA SER A 126 10.11 21.15 0.07
C SER A 126 9.96 21.60 1.51
N VAL A 127 8.72 21.85 1.98
CA VAL A 127 8.46 22.30 3.34
C VAL A 127 8.68 21.16 4.35
N SER A 128 8.27 19.93 4.03
CA SER A 128 8.54 18.78 4.90
C SER A 128 10.04 18.51 5.04
N ARG A 129 10.81 18.61 3.94
CA ARG A 129 12.27 18.49 3.98
C ARG A 129 12.91 19.54 4.87
N LYS A 130 12.45 20.80 4.78
CA LYS A 130 12.96 21.89 5.65
C LYS A 130 12.66 21.64 7.13
N SER A 131 11.52 21.00 7.45
CA SER A 131 11.17 20.64 8.82
C SER A 131 12.02 19.48 9.35
N VAL A 132 12.37 18.51 8.50
CA VAL A 132 13.17 17.33 8.86
C VAL A 132 14.67 17.63 8.93
N LEU A 133 15.17 18.56 8.10
CA LEU A 133 16.61 18.85 7.96
C LEU A 133 17.31 19.09 9.31
N PRO A 134 16.83 19.95 10.22
CA PRO A 134 17.51 20.18 11.49
C PRO A 134 17.64 18.91 12.34
N VAL A 135 16.65 18.00 12.26
CA VAL A 135 16.66 16.73 13.00
C VAL A 135 17.74 15.80 12.45
N VAL A 136 17.87 15.74 11.12
CA VAL A 136 18.88 14.89 10.48
C VAL A 136 20.28 15.44 10.75
N GLU A 137 20.47 16.77 10.68
CA GLU A 137 21.78 17.40 10.97
C GLU A 137 22.20 17.20 12.44
N GLU A 138 21.24 17.20 13.38
CA GLU A 138 21.54 16.98 14.80
C GLU A 138 21.89 15.53 15.12
N LEU A 139 21.27 14.57 14.42
CA LEU A 139 21.32 13.14 14.78
C LEU A 139 22.16 12.27 13.84
N ASN A 140 22.80 12.86 12.83
CA ASN A 140 23.63 12.14 11.87
C ASN A 140 25.05 11.91 12.39
#